data_d374c68b8ad5359969a6d79b418ca68b
#
_entry.id   d374c68b8ad5359969a6d79b418ca68b
#
_cell.length_a   1.000
_cell.length_b   1.000
_cell.length_c   1.000
_cell.angle_alpha   90.00
_cell.angle_beta   90.00
_cell.angle_gamma   90.00
#
_symmetry.space_group_name_H-M   'P 1'
#
loop_
_entity.id
_entity.type
_entity.pdbx_description
1 polymer ?
#
loop_
_entity_poly.entity_id
_entity_poly.type
_entity_poly.pdbx_seq_one_letter_code
_entity_poly.pdbx_strand_id
1 'polypeptide(L)'
;PHTFNLDAYSQRNYYQGKGEYRKKLSLPEIAPTKRYYLKIDAASKAADVKVNGQVAGSHAGGYSAFILDVTGLIRENNEIEITVDNARRDITPLWADFTFWGGIYRDVWLITTPEQHFNMANYGSTGVFVSTPVANEREGVVQVKAEVTNDADSRIRLKMQNRIYDAQGKLLQTNAQPFSLKAGETATVEYKSDVIDNPQLWTPEMPTLYRVVTAIVNAKTGEVLDEISNKIGFRWFSFDADKGFSLNGKPYKLRGVNRHQDQAPVGVAIDDEVNRRDIRQIKEIGCNFIRISHYPQDDALLDACDELGLLAWEEIPIIDIVPDTPGYDDHCEMNLVEMIRQHYNHPCIMAWGYMNEILLIAPTPDKPEWPAVRDRTVKLAQRLEKRLKEEDSSRVSVMAFHGSDLYNTIGLALGDVAGWNLYQGWYFGELPHRSEE
;
A
#
# COMPACT_ATOMS: atom_id res chain seq x y z
N PRO A 1 -9.13 14.23 8.69
CA PRO A 1 -9.99 13.26 7.99
C PRO A 1 -11.44 13.75 7.89
N HIS A 2 -12.06 13.62 6.70
CA HIS A 2 -13.47 13.97 6.48
C HIS A 2 -14.08 13.17 5.33
N THR A 3 -15.32 12.68 5.52
CA THR A 3 -16.16 12.13 4.44
C THR A 3 -17.46 12.94 4.33
N PHE A 4 -17.95 13.11 3.11
CA PHE A 4 -19.22 13.80 2.86
C PHE A 4 -20.40 12.84 2.66
N ASN A 5 -20.21 11.54 2.92
CA ASN A 5 -21.23 10.50 2.67
C ASN A 5 -21.86 9.93 3.95
N LEU A 6 -21.97 10.69 5.02
CA LEU A 6 -22.55 10.19 6.29
C LEU A 6 -24.03 9.82 6.14
N ASP A 7 -24.71 10.28 5.09
CA ASP A 7 -26.05 9.87 4.71
C ASP A 7 -26.13 8.38 4.29
N ALA A 8 -25.01 7.72 3.95
CA ALA A 8 -24.95 6.29 3.63
C ALA A 8 -25.45 5.39 4.78
N TYR A 9 -25.39 5.86 6.03
CA TYR A 9 -25.93 5.13 7.18
C TYR A 9 -27.47 5.13 7.26
N SER A 10 -28.13 6.04 6.56
CA SER A 10 -29.59 6.20 6.59
C SER A 10 -30.28 6.01 5.26
N GLN A 11 -29.53 6.01 4.15
CA GLN A 11 -30.08 6.00 2.79
C GLN A 11 -29.32 5.02 1.88
N ARG A 12 -30.05 4.21 1.12
CA ARG A 12 -29.44 3.35 0.09
C ARG A 12 -28.82 4.16 -1.05
N ASN A 13 -29.45 5.28 -1.43
CA ASN A 13 -28.99 6.18 -2.48
C ASN A 13 -28.31 7.40 -1.84
N TYR A 14 -27.15 7.17 -1.21
CA TYR A 14 -26.33 8.23 -0.65
C TYR A 14 -25.70 9.10 -1.74
N TYR A 15 -25.30 10.31 -1.37
CA TYR A 15 -24.69 11.24 -2.31
C TYR A 15 -23.43 10.65 -2.96
N GLN A 16 -23.37 10.71 -4.28
CA GLN A 16 -22.16 10.45 -5.06
C GLN A 16 -21.96 11.63 -6.00
N GLY A 17 -20.79 12.24 -5.95
CA GLY A 17 -20.49 13.46 -6.69
C GLY A 17 -19.23 14.15 -6.18
N LYS A 18 -19.16 15.46 -6.39
CA LYS A 18 -17.98 16.25 -6.06
C LYS A 18 -18.11 16.93 -4.71
N GLY A 19 -17.03 16.83 -3.91
CA GLY A 19 -16.82 17.62 -2.70
C GLY A 19 -15.63 18.57 -2.90
N GLU A 20 -15.75 19.82 -2.47
CA GLU A 20 -14.68 20.82 -2.56
C GLU A 20 -14.13 21.15 -1.17
N TYR A 21 -12.82 21.14 -1.05
CA TYR A 21 -12.08 21.50 0.15
C TYR A 21 -11.20 22.70 -0.12
N ARG A 22 -11.18 23.65 0.82
CA ARG A 22 -10.34 24.84 0.75
C ARG A 22 -9.62 25.05 2.07
N LYS A 23 -8.30 25.27 2.00
CA LYS A 23 -7.44 25.54 3.16
C LYS A 23 -6.55 26.72 2.89
N LYS A 24 -6.59 27.72 3.78
CA LYS A 24 -5.57 28.76 3.84
C LYS A 24 -4.40 28.26 4.68
N LEU A 25 -3.20 28.41 4.17
CA LEU A 25 -1.96 27.98 4.81
C LEU A 25 -0.94 29.11 4.73
N SER A 26 -0.47 29.58 5.91
CA SER A 26 0.61 30.54 6.01
C SER A 26 1.89 29.83 6.42
N LEU A 27 2.97 30.09 5.71
CA LEU A 27 4.30 29.59 5.99
C LEU A 27 5.19 30.74 6.48
N PRO A 28 6.08 30.52 7.44
CA PRO A 28 6.90 31.60 7.98
C PRO A 28 7.94 32.11 6.98
N GLU A 29 8.40 31.25 6.08
CA GLU A 29 9.40 31.56 5.08
C GLU A 29 9.36 30.53 3.94
N ILE A 30 9.65 30.99 2.73
CA ILE A 30 9.89 30.14 1.56
C ILE A 30 11.38 30.20 1.22
N ALA A 31 12.09 29.11 1.46
CA ALA A 31 13.52 29.00 1.16
C ALA A 31 13.73 28.54 -0.30
N PRO A 32 14.48 29.27 -1.12
CA PRO A 32 14.72 28.92 -2.53
C PRO A 32 15.50 27.61 -2.72
N THR A 33 16.23 27.15 -1.70
CA THR A 33 17.00 25.88 -1.68
C THR A 33 16.18 24.71 -1.13
N LYS A 34 14.86 24.89 -0.98
CA LYS A 34 13.94 23.84 -0.51
C LYS A 34 12.96 23.46 -1.60
N ARG A 35 12.50 22.21 -1.54
CA ARG A 35 11.39 21.69 -2.32
C ARG A 35 10.18 21.51 -1.42
N TYR A 36 9.01 21.68 -2.00
CA TYR A 36 7.74 21.61 -1.29
C TYR A 36 6.81 20.63 -2.00
N TYR A 37 6.33 19.65 -1.25
CA TYR A 37 5.45 18.61 -1.77
C TYR A 37 4.17 18.56 -0.96
N LEU A 38 3.05 18.43 -1.63
CA LEU A 38 1.76 18.16 -1.00
C LEU A 38 1.48 16.66 -1.10
N LYS A 39 1.47 15.96 0.03
CA LYS A 39 1.07 14.55 0.14
C LYS A 39 -0.35 14.48 0.66
N ILE A 40 -1.21 13.73 -0.01
CA ILE A 40 -2.57 13.40 0.40
C ILE A 40 -2.63 11.89 0.58
N ASP A 41 -2.86 11.43 1.83
CA ASP A 41 -2.80 10.00 2.14
C ASP A 41 -4.00 9.22 1.62
N ALA A 42 -5.16 9.85 1.47
CA ALA A 42 -6.28 9.31 0.69
C ALA A 42 -7.32 10.38 0.33
N ALA A 43 -7.79 10.34 -0.93
CA ALA A 43 -8.89 11.17 -1.41
C ALA A 43 -9.75 10.37 -2.41
N SER A 44 -10.93 9.96 -2.03
CA SER A 44 -11.72 8.99 -2.80
C SER A 44 -12.82 9.65 -3.63
N LYS A 45 -12.91 9.27 -4.90
CA LYS A 45 -12.15 8.26 -5.71
C LYS A 45 -11.05 8.93 -6.54
N ALA A 46 -11.29 10.16 -6.97
CA ALA A 46 -10.36 10.98 -7.73
C ALA A 46 -10.26 12.37 -7.11
N ALA A 47 -9.10 12.97 -7.21
CA ALA A 47 -8.83 14.31 -6.69
C ALA A 47 -8.15 15.19 -7.73
N ASP A 48 -8.60 16.45 -7.83
CA ASP A 48 -7.96 17.53 -8.56
C ASP A 48 -7.46 18.56 -7.55
N VAL A 49 -6.20 18.95 -7.64
CA VAL A 49 -5.54 19.84 -6.67
C VAL A 49 -5.08 21.12 -7.34
N LYS A 50 -5.40 22.26 -6.70
CA LYS A 50 -4.87 23.57 -7.06
C LYS A 50 -4.18 24.21 -5.86
N VAL A 51 -3.14 24.95 -6.11
CA VAL A 51 -2.45 25.80 -5.15
C VAL A 51 -2.40 27.22 -5.71
N ASN A 52 -2.95 28.18 -4.95
CA ASN A 52 -3.02 29.60 -5.36
C ASN A 52 -3.70 29.80 -6.73
N GLY A 53 -4.76 29.02 -7.00
CA GLY A 53 -5.53 29.05 -8.23
C GLY A 53 -4.88 28.34 -9.43
N GLN A 54 -3.66 27.83 -9.30
CA GLN A 54 -2.95 27.09 -10.35
C GLN A 54 -3.07 25.57 -10.13
N VAL A 55 -3.20 24.80 -11.21
CA VAL A 55 -3.28 23.34 -11.16
C VAL A 55 -1.94 22.80 -10.67
N ALA A 56 -1.98 22.05 -9.55
CA ALA A 56 -0.84 21.31 -9.03
C ALA A 56 -0.78 19.88 -9.58
N GLY A 57 -1.94 19.24 -9.77
CA GLY A 57 -2.06 17.91 -10.33
C GLY A 57 -3.39 17.26 -10.03
N SER A 58 -3.50 15.99 -10.41
CA SER A 58 -4.66 15.13 -10.13
C SER A 58 -4.22 13.71 -9.82
N HIS A 59 -5.10 12.97 -9.14
CA HIS A 59 -4.89 11.55 -8.85
C HIS A 59 -6.21 10.79 -8.97
N ALA A 60 -6.14 9.55 -9.45
CA ALA A 60 -7.26 8.62 -9.54
C ALA A 60 -6.90 7.33 -8.80
N GLY A 61 -7.68 6.99 -7.80
CA GLY A 61 -7.42 5.84 -6.91
C GLY A 61 -7.59 6.27 -5.46
N GLY A 62 -8.73 5.99 -4.87
CA GLY A 62 -9.16 6.60 -3.62
C GLY A 62 -8.54 6.06 -2.35
N TYR A 63 -7.60 5.11 -2.41
CA TYR A 63 -7.16 4.34 -1.25
C TYR A 63 -5.64 4.39 -1.00
N SER A 64 -4.87 4.90 -1.96
CA SER A 64 -3.42 5.08 -1.84
C SER A 64 -3.08 6.55 -1.72
N ALA A 65 -1.93 6.85 -1.12
CA ALA A 65 -1.38 8.19 -1.05
C ALA A 65 -0.84 8.64 -2.41
N PHE A 66 -0.87 9.95 -2.63
CA PHE A 66 -0.19 10.57 -3.76
C PHE A 66 0.52 11.86 -3.35
N ILE A 67 1.56 12.20 -4.09
CA ILE A 67 2.43 13.34 -3.79
C ILE A 67 2.52 14.23 -5.03
N LEU A 68 2.34 15.54 -4.84
CA LEU A 68 2.44 16.55 -5.88
C LEU A 68 3.57 17.52 -5.55
N ASP A 69 4.45 17.80 -6.50
CA ASP A 69 5.43 18.88 -6.37
C ASP A 69 4.71 20.24 -6.50
N VAL A 70 4.74 21.01 -5.44
CA VAL A 70 4.15 22.35 -5.36
C VAL A 70 5.19 23.45 -5.20
N THR A 71 6.47 23.14 -5.37
CA THR A 71 7.61 24.05 -5.18
C THR A 71 7.44 25.35 -5.94
N GLY A 72 7.03 25.28 -7.21
CA GLY A 72 6.80 26.47 -8.05
C GLY A 72 5.51 27.24 -7.75
N LEU A 73 4.61 26.68 -6.94
CA LEU A 73 3.29 27.22 -6.66
C LEU A 73 3.17 27.82 -5.26
N ILE A 74 3.99 27.32 -4.32
CA ILE A 74 3.92 27.67 -2.90
C ILE A 74 4.44 29.09 -2.65
N ARG A 75 3.85 29.78 -1.68
CA ARG A 75 4.17 31.14 -1.24
C ARG A 75 4.07 31.22 0.28
N GLU A 76 4.37 32.37 0.87
CA GLU A 76 4.16 32.59 2.31
C GLU A 76 2.68 32.43 2.73
N ASN A 77 1.76 32.93 1.90
CA ASN A 77 0.32 32.76 2.10
C ASN A 77 -0.28 32.00 0.91
N ASN A 78 -0.92 30.88 1.21
CA ASN A 78 -1.43 29.96 0.22
C ASN A 78 -2.92 29.72 0.39
N GLU A 79 -3.59 29.47 -0.72
CA GLU A 79 -4.89 28.82 -0.78
C GLU A 79 -4.72 27.48 -1.50
N ILE A 80 -5.05 26.38 -0.81
CA ILE A 80 -5.05 25.03 -1.34
C ILE A 80 -6.50 24.64 -1.58
N GLU A 81 -6.83 24.26 -2.80
CA GLU A 81 -8.14 23.77 -3.20
C GLU A 81 -8.02 22.32 -3.68
N ILE A 82 -8.86 21.43 -3.14
CA ILE A 82 -8.92 20.03 -3.53
C ILE A 82 -10.37 19.68 -3.85
N THR A 83 -10.63 19.29 -5.10
CA THR A 83 -11.92 18.76 -5.52
C THR A 83 -11.84 17.25 -5.55
N VAL A 84 -12.71 16.57 -4.82
CA VAL A 84 -12.76 15.11 -4.74
C VAL A 84 -14.07 14.61 -5.36
N ASP A 85 -14.01 13.57 -6.19
CA ASP A 85 -15.16 13.01 -6.90
C ASP A 85 -15.26 11.48 -6.67
N ASN A 86 -16.30 11.03 -5.96
CA ASN A 86 -16.57 9.61 -5.75
C ASN A 86 -17.59 9.01 -6.73
N ALA A 87 -18.07 9.79 -7.69
CA ALA A 87 -19.02 9.33 -8.70
C ALA A 87 -18.37 8.73 -9.95
N ARG A 88 -17.03 8.76 -10.06
CA ARG A 88 -16.28 8.22 -11.21
C ARG A 88 -16.64 6.76 -11.47
N ARG A 89 -16.88 6.42 -12.75
CA ARG A 89 -17.28 5.08 -13.22
C ARG A 89 -16.28 4.45 -14.19
N ASP A 90 -15.16 5.09 -14.38
CA ASP A 90 -14.05 4.67 -15.24
C ASP A 90 -12.82 4.19 -14.46
N ILE A 91 -12.86 4.28 -13.13
CA ILE A 91 -11.81 3.85 -12.20
C ILE A 91 -12.35 2.92 -11.12
N THR A 92 -11.49 2.05 -10.60
CA THR A 92 -11.85 1.05 -9.59
C THR A 92 -12.12 1.69 -8.21
N PRO A 93 -12.98 1.13 -7.36
CA PRO A 93 -13.94 0.06 -7.62
C PRO A 93 -15.13 0.56 -8.43
N LEU A 94 -15.63 -0.28 -9.35
CA LEU A 94 -16.79 0.08 -10.19
C LEU A 94 -18.10 -0.41 -9.60
N TRP A 95 -18.04 -1.61 -9.06
CA TRP A 95 -19.13 -2.31 -8.42
C TRP A 95 -18.63 -3.00 -7.17
N ALA A 96 -19.38 -2.99 -6.09
CA ALA A 96 -19.10 -3.71 -4.85
C ALA A 96 -20.30 -3.61 -3.92
N ASP A 97 -20.33 -4.44 -2.90
CA ASP A 97 -21.37 -4.48 -1.85
C ASP A 97 -21.02 -3.62 -0.62
N PHE A 98 -20.03 -2.70 -0.76
CA PHE A 98 -19.69 -1.72 0.27
C PHE A 98 -19.89 -0.27 -0.20
N THR A 99 -19.93 0.66 0.75
CA THR A 99 -20.13 2.09 0.48
C THR A 99 -18.91 2.70 -0.20
N PHE A 100 -19.13 3.41 -1.31
CA PHE A 100 -18.11 4.21 -2.00
C PHE A 100 -17.99 5.57 -1.33
N TRP A 101 -17.26 5.58 -0.22
CA TRP A 101 -17.02 6.77 0.54
C TRP A 101 -16.26 7.83 -0.27
N GLY A 102 -16.66 9.08 -0.14
CA GLY A 102 -15.99 10.22 -0.78
C GLY A 102 -15.43 11.17 0.26
N GLY A 103 -14.39 11.90 -0.11
CA GLY A 103 -13.76 12.90 0.75
C GLY A 103 -12.26 12.72 0.90
N ILE A 104 -11.64 13.63 1.63
CA ILE A 104 -10.26 13.55 2.09
C ILE A 104 -10.32 12.91 3.47
N TYR A 105 -10.19 11.60 3.53
CA TYR A 105 -10.49 10.84 4.74
C TYR A 105 -9.27 10.31 5.50
N ARG A 106 -8.05 10.64 5.03
CA ARG A 106 -6.77 10.51 5.72
C ARG A 106 -6.05 11.84 5.75
N ASP A 107 -4.81 11.86 6.18
CA ASP A 107 -4.05 13.07 6.40
C ASP A 107 -3.59 13.79 5.12
N VAL A 108 -3.31 15.08 5.26
CA VAL A 108 -2.72 15.93 4.23
C VAL A 108 -1.50 16.61 4.80
N TRP A 109 -0.35 16.42 4.15
CA TRP A 109 0.95 16.90 4.60
C TRP A 109 1.54 17.89 3.61
N LEU A 110 2.15 18.95 4.11
CA LEU A 110 3.12 19.73 3.36
C LEU A 110 4.52 19.26 3.78
N ILE A 111 5.19 18.57 2.88
CA ILE A 111 6.55 18.05 3.09
C ILE A 111 7.54 19.06 2.52
N THR A 112 8.59 19.37 3.28
CA THR A 112 9.68 20.23 2.85
C THR A 112 10.99 19.46 2.87
N THR A 113 11.69 19.43 1.74
CA THR A 113 12.98 18.75 1.60
C THR A 113 14.07 19.74 1.17
N PRO A 114 15.36 19.43 1.37
CA PRO A 114 16.43 20.08 0.63
C PRO A 114 16.39 19.68 -0.86
N GLU A 115 17.26 20.26 -1.68
CA GLU A 115 17.39 19.90 -3.09
C GLU A 115 17.92 18.46 -3.32
N GLN A 116 18.56 17.88 -2.32
CA GLN A 116 18.97 16.47 -2.32
C GLN A 116 18.14 15.72 -1.31
N HIS A 117 17.30 14.82 -1.79
CA HIS A 117 16.33 14.11 -0.97
C HIS A 117 15.98 12.74 -1.55
N PHE A 118 15.28 11.90 -0.81
CA PHE A 118 14.68 10.69 -1.34
C PHE A 118 13.57 11.04 -2.33
N ASN A 119 13.43 10.24 -3.39
CA ASN A 119 12.54 10.57 -4.51
C ASN A 119 11.07 10.63 -4.09
N MET A 120 10.52 11.85 -4.01
CA MET A 120 9.11 12.09 -3.68
C MET A 120 8.13 11.73 -4.80
N ALA A 121 8.60 11.54 -6.03
CA ALA A 121 7.77 11.16 -7.18
C ALA A 121 7.57 9.63 -7.31
N ASN A 122 7.93 8.84 -6.30
CA ASN A 122 7.88 7.38 -6.32
C ASN A 122 6.53 6.83 -5.86
N TYR A 123 5.46 7.04 -6.62
CA TYR A 123 4.12 6.47 -6.37
C TYR A 123 3.61 6.68 -4.92
N GLY A 124 3.87 7.85 -4.34
CA GLY A 124 3.45 8.17 -2.97
C GLY A 124 4.27 7.49 -1.85
N SER A 125 5.27 6.68 -2.20
CA SER A 125 6.16 6.00 -1.25
C SER A 125 7.26 6.93 -0.72
N THR A 126 8.04 6.45 0.24
CA THR A 126 9.21 7.17 0.77
C THR A 126 10.44 7.12 -0.16
N GLY A 127 10.39 6.34 -1.25
CA GLY A 127 11.53 6.08 -2.12
C GLY A 127 12.64 5.20 -1.48
N VAL A 128 12.41 4.65 -0.28
CA VAL A 128 13.35 3.78 0.44
C VAL A 128 12.70 2.44 0.73
N PHE A 129 13.23 1.38 0.12
CA PHE A 129 12.73 0.01 0.20
C PHE A 129 13.73 -0.86 0.95
N VAL A 130 13.26 -1.54 1.99
CA VAL A 130 14.10 -2.39 2.83
C VAL A 130 13.59 -3.82 2.79
N SER A 131 14.45 -4.76 2.45
CA SER A 131 14.16 -6.18 2.41
C SER A 131 15.12 -6.99 3.26
N THR A 132 14.74 -8.23 3.57
CA THR A 132 15.55 -9.18 4.34
C THR A 132 15.79 -10.45 3.50
N PRO A 133 16.69 -10.39 2.47
CA PRO A 133 16.89 -11.48 1.52
C PRO A 133 17.46 -12.76 2.15
N VAL A 134 18.04 -12.65 3.32
CA VAL A 134 18.41 -13.79 4.17
C VAL A 134 17.77 -13.56 5.54
N ALA A 135 16.95 -14.51 5.95
CA ALA A 135 16.25 -14.47 7.23
C ALA A 135 16.08 -15.91 7.74
N ASN A 136 16.93 -16.35 8.64
CA ASN A 136 16.83 -17.64 9.32
C ASN A 136 17.36 -17.52 10.76
N GLU A 137 17.28 -18.58 11.54
CA GLU A 137 17.68 -18.59 12.96
C GLU A 137 19.17 -18.28 13.19
N ARG A 138 20.02 -18.39 12.16
CA ARG A 138 21.49 -18.19 12.26
C ARG A 138 21.94 -16.88 11.63
N GLU A 139 21.30 -16.48 10.55
CA GLU A 139 21.78 -15.40 9.70
C GLU A 139 20.64 -14.50 9.27
N GLY A 140 20.86 -13.19 9.35
CA GLY A 140 20.03 -12.15 8.77
C GLY A 140 20.83 -11.23 7.89
N VAL A 141 20.28 -10.82 6.76
CA VAL A 141 20.85 -9.79 5.89
C VAL A 141 19.79 -8.77 5.55
N VAL A 142 20.15 -7.50 5.67
CA VAL A 142 19.30 -6.37 5.27
C VAL A 142 19.77 -5.84 3.93
N GLN A 143 18.86 -5.61 3.02
CA GLN A 143 19.11 -4.91 1.77
C GLN A 143 18.26 -3.65 1.72
N VAL A 144 18.91 -2.51 1.39
CA VAL A 144 18.25 -1.22 1.17
C VAL A 144 18.40 -0.83 -0.29
N LYS A 145 17.29 -0.47 -0.91
CA LYS A 145 17.23 0.17 -2.22
C LYS A 145 16.60 1.54 -2.03
N ALA A 146 17.33 2.61 -2.34
CA ALA A 146 16.85 3.98 -2.18
C ALA A 146 16.93 4.74 -3.51
N GLU A 147 15.88 5.44 -3.86
CA GLU A 147 15.88 6.38 -4.98
C GLU A 147 16.18 7.78 -4.44
N VAL A 148 17.24 8.41 -4.96
CA VAL A 148 17.73 9.72 -4.50
C VAL A 148 17.72 10.70 -5.65
N THR A 149 17.18 11.90 -5.40
CA THR A 149 17.08 13.00 -6.36
C THR A 149 18.04 14.13 -5.97
N ASN A 150 18.64 14.77 -6.97
CA ASN A 150 19.37 16.01 -6.84
C ASN A 150 18.70 17.08 -7.72
N ASP A 151 17.88 17.91 -7.13
CA ASP A 151 17.17 19.02 -7.81
C ASP A 151 17.99 20.28 -7.94
N ALA A 152 19.26 20.31 -7.46
CA ALA A 152 20.16 21.44 -7.62
C ALA A 152 20.71 21.51 -9.04
N ASP A 153 21.15 22.69 -9.44
CA ASP A 153 21.73 22.99 -10.77
C ASP A 153 23.16 22.48 -10.94
N SER A 154 23.72 21.79 -9.96
CA SER A 154 25.11 21.33 -9.97
C SER A 154 25.25 19.88 -9.49
N ARG A 155 26.35 19.26 -9.93
CA ARG A 155 26.74 17.93 -9.46
C ARG A 155 27.12 17.96 -7.99
N ILE A 156 26.68 16.94 -7.25
CA ILE A 156 27.02 16.77 -5.84
C ILE A 156 27.59 15.38 -5.54
N ARG A 157 28.48 15.30 -4.55
CA ARG A 157 28.96 14.04 -3.96
C ARG A 157 28.23 13.80 -2.65
N LEU A 158 27.66 12.62 -2.53
CA LEU A 158 26.82 12.20 -1.41
C LEU A 158 27.35 10.89 -0.83
N LYS A 159 26.84 10.54 0.34
CA LYS A 159 26.94 9.19 0.91
C LYS A 159 25.54 8.74 1.30
N MET A 160 25.19 7.51 0.98
CA MET A 160 24.06 6.83 1.61
C MET A 160 24.57 6.16 2.87
N GLN A 161 24.10 6.60 4.03
CA GLN A 161 24.45 6.02 5.32
C GLN A 161 23.29 5.16 5.82
N ASN A 162 23.60 3.91 6.18
CA ASN A 162 22.62 3.00 6.77
C ASN A 162 23.05 2.63 8.19
N ARG A 163 22.11 2.67 9.13
CA ARG A 163 22.28 2.27 10.53
C ARG A 163 21.23 1.24 10.87
N ILE A 164 21.64 0.08 11.33
CA ILE A 164 20.74 -1.03 11.68
C ILE A 164 20.75 -1.18 13.20
N TYR A 165 19.57 -1.14 13.80
CA TYR A 165 19.37 -1.29 15.23
C TYR A 165 18.52 -2.53 15.52
N ASP A 166 18.84 -3.23 16.64
CA ASP A 166 17.99 -4.31 17.13
C ASP A 166 16.70 -3.79 17.80
N ALA A 167 15.87 -4.72 18.25
CA ALA A 167 14.60 -4.42 18.90
C ALA A 167 14.76 -3.65 20.23
N GLN A 168 15.94 -3.65 20.85
CA GLN A 168 16.26 -2.92 22.07
C GLN A 168 16.88 -1.55 21.77
N GLY A 169 17.03 -1.18 20.50
CA GLY A 169 17.62 0.08 20.06
C GLY A 169 19.15 0.10 20.06
N LYS A 170 19.81 -1.05 20.23
CA LYS A 170 21.27 -1.16 20.15
C LYS A 170 21.70 -1.13 18.68
N LEU A 171 22.67 -0.28 18.36
CA LEU A 171 23.28 -0.22 17.03
C LEU A 171 24.05 -1.52 16.76
N LEU A 172 23.66 -2.23 15.70
CA LEU A 172 24.29 -3.47 15.24
C LEU A 172 25.36 -3.18 14.17
N GLN A 173 24.97 -2.39 13.17
CA GLN A 173 25.82 -2.07 12.03
C GLN A 173 25.64 -0.63 11.59
N THR A 174 26.71 -0.05 11.03
CA THR A 174 26.66 1.22 10.31
C THR A 174 27.53 1.12 9.05
N ASN A 175 27.03 1.65 7.97
CA ASN A 175 27.76 1.71 6.69
C ASN A 175 27.52 3.07 6.03
N ALA A 176 28.47 3.52 5.23
CA ALA A 176 28.36 4.73 4.44
C ALA A 176 28.94 4.50 3.04
N GLN A 177 28.08 4.47 2.04
CA GLN A 177 28.46 4.21 0.64
C GLN A 177 28.46 5.51 -0.16
N PRO A 178 29.61 5.91 -0.75
CA PRO A 178 29.70 7.13 -1.55
C PRO A 178 29.06 6.95 -2.93
N PHE A 179 28.39 8.00 -3.38
CA PHE A 179 27.84 8.11 -4.74
C PHE A 179 27.83 9.57 -5.18
N SER A 180 27.44 9.85 -6.42
CA SER A 180 27.27 11.23 -6.88
C SER A 180 26.14 11.34 -7.89
N LEU A 181 25.42 12.45 -7.82
CA LEU A 181 24.35 12.79 -8.74
C LEU A 181 24.72 14.04 -9.54
N LYS A 182 24.34 14.08 -10.81
CA LYS A 182 24.38 15.29 -11.65
C LYS A 182 23.24 16.23 -11.27
N ALA A 183 23.24 17.42 -11.80
CA ALA A 183 22.10 18.34 -11.77
C ALA A 183 20.85 17.66 -12.33
N GLY A 184 19.72 17.72 -11.62
CA GLY A 184 18.43 17.15 -12.01
C GLY A 184 18.38 15.62 -12.11
N GLU A 185 19.37 14.90 -11.57
CA GLU A 185 19.44 13.43 -11.67
C GLU A 185 18.73 12.75 -10.50
N THR A 186 17.93 11.74 -10.83
CA THR A 186 17.44 10.75 -9.88
C THR A 186 18.13 9.41 -10.17
N ALA A 187 18.67 8.77 -9.13
CA ALA A 187 19.33 7.47 -9.26
C ALA A 187 18.98 6.54 -8.10
N THR A 188 18.99 5.25 -8.39
CA THR A 188 18.86 4.20 -7.39
C THR A 188 20.24 3.89 -6.78
N VAL A 189 20.28 3.86 -5.45
CA VAL A 189 21.46 3.47 -4.66
C VAL A 189 21.08 2.25 -3.84
N GLU A 190 21.90 1.20 -3.91
CA GLU A 190 21.65 -0.06 -3.21
C GLU A 190 22.73 -0.32 -2.16
N TYR A 191 22.31 -0.89 -1.04
CA TYR A 191 23.18 -1.34 0.04
C TYR A 191 22.74 -2.73 0.50
N LYS A 192 23.72 -3.58 0.80
CA LYS A 192 23.52 -4.86 1.45
C LYS A 192 24.37 -4.91 2.71
N SER A 193 23.76 -5.27 3.84
CA SER A 193 24.47 -5.38 5.12
C SER A 193 25.43 -6.56 5.17
N ASP A 194 26.36 -6.53 6.11
CA ASP A 194 27.02 -7.73 6.58
C ASP A 194 25.99 -8.65 7.26
N VAL A 195 26.38 -9.90 7.48
CA VAL A 195 25.54 -10.86 8.18
C VAL A 195 25.30 -10.39 9.62
N ILE A 196 24.04 -10.43 10.02
CA ILE A 196 23.60 -10.27 11.41
C ILE A 196 23.43 -11.66 11.98
N ASP A 197 24.27 -12.00 12.96
CA ASP A 197 24.26 -13.32 13.58
C ASP A 197 23.07 -13.53 14.50
N ASN A 198 22.42 -14.69 14.37
CA ASN A 198 21.29 -15.13 15.20
C ASN A 198 20.19 -14.09 15.39
N PRO A 199 19.62 -13.54 14.29
CA PRO A 199 18.56 -12.56 14.39
C PRO A 199 17.31 -13.17 15.02
N GLN A 200 16.60 -12.39 15.84
CA GLN A 200 15.28 -12.77 16.32
C GLN A 200 14.28 -12.66 15.16
N LEU A 201 13.68 -13.78 14.81
CA LEU A 201 12.72 -13.80 13.70
C LEU A 201 11.38 -13.19 14.13
N TRP A 202 10.76 -12.47 13.21
CA TRP A 202 9.41 -11.96 13.38
C TRP A 202 8.38 -13.07 13.19
N THR A 203 7.46 -13.20 14.13
CA THR A 203 6.28 -14.07 14.06
C THR A 203 5.09 -13.40 14.73
N PRO A 204 3.84 -13.83 14.48
CA PRO A 204 2.67 -13.34 15.22
C PRO A 204 2.74 -13.49 16.73
N GLU A 205 3.44 -14.49 17.24
CA GLU A 205 3.63 -14.73 18.68
C GLU A 205 4.77 -13.89 19.25
N MET A 206 5.75 -13.53 18.43
CA MET A 206 6.91 -12.74 18.81
C MET A 206 7.26 -11.75 17.69
N PRO A 207 6.53 -10.61 17.59
CA PRO A 207 6.67 -9.64 16.50
C PRO A 207 7.91 -8.75 16.70
N THR A 208 9.08 -9.35 16.61
CA THR A 208 10.36 -8.67 16.80
C THR A 208 10.67 -7.76 15.63
N LEU A 209 10.77 -6.45 15.90
CA LEU A 209 11.06 -5.44 14.90
C LEU A 209 12.47 -4.86 15.11
N TYR A 210 13.23 -4.82 14.03
CA TYR A 210 14.47 -4.08 13.92
C TYR A 210 14.19 -2.72 13.27
N ARG A 211 15.13 -1.80 13.38
CA ARG A 211 15.02 -0.47 12.78
C ARG A 211 16.20 -0.21 11.85
N VAL A 212 15.90 0.18 10.62
CA VAL A 212 16.89 0.61 9.62
C VAL A 212 16.71 2.09 9.35
N VAL A 213 17.75 2.88 9.62
CA VAL A 213 17.77 4.30 9.35
C VAL A 213 18.67 4.53 8.15
N THR A 214 18.09 5.03 7.06
CA THR A 214 18.79 5.36 5.82
C THR A 214 18.86 6.88 5.68
N ALA A 215 20.06 7.43 5.53
CA ALA A 215 20.29 8.87 5.44
C ALA A 215 21.10 9.23 4.19
N ILE A 216 20.78 10.37 3.60
CA ILE A 216 21.56 11.04 2.58
C ILE A 216 22.48 12.05 3.27
N VAL A 217 23.78 11.88 3.13
CA VAL A 217 24.79 12.71 3.79
C VAL A 217 25.62 13.43 2.74
N ASN A 218 25.84 14.73 2.91
CA ASN A 218 26.79 15.49 2.09
C ASN A 218 28.21 14.97 2.33
N ALA A 219 28.85 14.45 1.29
CA ALA A 219 30.18 13.83 1.43
C ALA A 219 31.29 14.81 1.85
N LYS A 220 31.11 16.13 1.61
CA LYS A 220 32.07 17.16 1.93
C LYS A 220 31.90 17.71 3.34
N THR A 221 30.66 18.00 3.74
CA THR A 221 30.34 18.66 5.03
C THR A 221 30.04 17.65 6.16
N GLY A 222 29.61 16.44 5.81
CA GLY A 222 29.11 15.47 6.76
C GLY A 222 27.68 15.75 7.25
N GLU A 223 27.01 16.75 6.71
CA GLU A 223 25.63 17.10 7.02
C GLU A 223 24.66 16.04 6.54
N VAL A 224 23.71 15.65 7.38
CA VAL A 224 22.55 14.83 6.99
C VAL A 224 21.56 15.73 6.28
N LEU A 225 21.27 15.41 5.03
CA LEU A 225 20.35 16.18 4.19
C LEU A 225 18.93 15.63 4.31
N ASP A 226 18.79 14.32 4.25
CA ASP A 226 17.50 13.64 4.40
C ASP A 226 17.67 12.30 5.09
N GLU A 227 16.64 11.84 5.83
CA GLU A 227 16.71 10.62 6.61
C GLU A 227 15.33 9.95 6.72
N ILE A 228 15.28 8.64 6.44
CA ILE A 228 14.09 7.81 6.58
C ILE A 228 14.39 6.65 7.54
N SER A 229 13.44 6.39 8.45
CA SER A 229 13.51 5.27 9.40
C SER A 229 12.43 4.25 9.10
N ASN A 230 12.83 3.00 8.84
CA ASN A 230 11.94 1.89 8.56
C ASN A 230 12.03 0.83 9.67
N LYS A 231 10.89 0.27 10.08
CA LYS A 231 10.81 -0.96 10.87
C LYS A 231 10.89 -2.15 9.93
N ILE A 232 11.59 -3.20 10.31
CA ILE A 232 11.69 -4.45 9.56
C ILE A 232 11.57 -5.65 10.48
N GLY A 233 11.15 -6.79 9.91
CA GLY A 233 11.16 -8.08 10.59
C GLY A 233 11.91 -9.12 9.77
N PHE A 234 12.79 -9.89 10.40
CA PHE A 234 13.41 -11.04 9.75
C PHE A 234 12.40 -12.18 9.71
N ARG A 235 11.88 -12.49 8.53
CA ARG A 235 10.91 -13.57 8.30
C ARG A 235 10.92 -14.00 6.84
N TRP A 236 10.40 -15.20 6.57
CA TRP A 236 10.13 -15.70 5.23
C TRP A 236 8.91 -16.60 5.21
N PHE A 237 8.31 -16.72 4.03
CA PHE A 237 7.08 -17.45 3.80
C PHE A 237 7.29 -18.52 2.75
N SER A 238 6.55 -19.62 2.84
CA SER A 238 6.40 -20.57 1.75
C SER A 238 4.98 -21.12 1.69
N PHE A 239 4.53 -21.37 0.46
CA PHE A 239 3.28 -22.05 0.17
C PHE A 239 3.60 -23.32 -0.61
N ASP A 240 3.03 -24.41 -0.19
CA ASP A 240 3.21 -25.72 -0.80
C ASP A 240 1.83 -26.34 -0.98
N ALA A 241 1.56 -26.91 -2.18
CA ALA A 241 0.25 -27.44 -2.52
C ALA A 241 -0.18 -28.59 -1.59
N ASP A 242 0.78 -29.37 -1.07
CA ASP A 242 0.49 -30.52 -0.21
C ASP A 242 0.60 -30.19 1.28
N LYS A 243 1.51 -29.28 1.66
CA LYS A 243 1.85 -28.97 3.07
C LYS A 243 1.22 -27.67 3.55
N GLY A 244 0.68 -26.86 2.64
CA GLY A 244 0.08 -25.56 2.94
C GLY A 244 1.09 -24.47 3.25
N PHE A 245 0.68 -23.51 4.06
CA PHE A 245 1.48 -22.35 4.44
C PHE A 245 2.48 -22.66 5.55
N SER A 246 3.69 -22.13 5.40
CA SER A 246 4.73 -22.17 6.42
C SER A 246 5.32 -20.78 6.65
N LEU A 247 5.56 -20.45 7.92
CA LEU A 247 6.25 -19.24 8.37
C LEU A 247 7.61 -19.65 8.97
N ASN A 248 8.69 -19.04 8.48
CA ASN A 248 10.06 -19.32 8.94
C ASN A 248 10.38 -20.84 8.93
N GLY A 249 9.90 -21.55 7.88
CA GLY A 249 10.12 -22.98 7.71
C GLY A 249 9.27 -23.91 8.57
N LYS A 250 8.34 -23.37 9.36
CA LYS A 250 7.44 -24.17 10.22
C LYS A 250 6.01 -24.09 9.66
N PRO A 251 5.29 -25.24 9.56
CA PRO A 251 3.88 -25.22 9.19
C PRO A 251 3.08 -24.27 10.09
N TYR A 252 2.27 -23.43 9.51
CA TYR A 252 1.57 -22.39 10.24
C TYR A 252 0.12 -22.27 9.77
N LYS A 253 -0.82 -22.37 10.72
CA LYS A 253 -2.26 -22.24 10.43
C LYS A 253 -2.69 -20.78 10.55
N LEU A 254 -3.15 -20.20 9.44
CA LEU A 254 -3.75 -18.87 9.43
C LEU A 254 -5.17 -18.92 10.02
N ARG A 255 -5.45 -18.02 10.96
CA ARG A 255 -6.76 -17.80 11.57
C ARG A 255 -6.97 -16.30 11.65
N GLY A 256 -8.00 -15.79 10.98
CA GLY A 256 -8.16 -14.37 10.88
C GLY A 256 -9.54 -13.93 10.47
N VAL A 257 -9.62 -12.65 10.17
CA VAL A 257 -10.85 -11.97 9.75
C VAL A 257 -10.59 -11.12 8.51
N ASN A 258 -11.66 -10.78 7.79
CA ASN A 258 -11.64 -9.71 6.80
C ASN A 258 -12.02 -8.40 7.51
N ARG A 259 -11.39 -7.29 7.09
CA ARG A 259 -11.70 -5.98 7.65
C ARG A 259 -11.96 -4.93 6.57
N HIS A 260 -13.11 -4.28 6.66
CA HIS A 260 -13.35 -2.98 6.03
C HIS A 260 -12.99 -1.84 6.98
N GLN A 261 -12.62 -0.65 6.43
CA GLN A 261 -12.10 0.45 7.25
C GLN A 261 -13.18 1.38 7.81
N ASP A 262 -14.43 1.25 7.38
CA ASP A 262 -15.48 2.18 7.81
C ASP A 262 -16.03 1.87 9.20
N GLN A 263 -16.39 2.93 9.92
CA GLN A 263 -16.97 2.86 11.25
C GLN A 263 -18.07 3.91 11.45
N ALA A 264 -19.21 3.50 11.96
CA ALA A 264 -20.24 4.43 12.36
C ALA A 264 -19.81 5.26 13.59
N PRO A 265 -20.11 6.57 13.64
CA PRO A 265 -20.86 7.35 12.65
C PRO A 265 -19.98 8.12 11.66
N VAL A 266 -18.69 7.85 11.55
CA VAL A 266 -17.71 8.68 10.83
C VAL A 266 -17.33 8.14 9.45
N GLY A 267 -17.89 7.00 9.02
CA GLY A 267 -17.52 6.36 7.76
C GLY A 267 -16.06 5.95 7.76
N VAL A 268 -15.36 6.26 6.67
CA VAL A 268 -13.93 5.97 6.52
C VAL A 268 -13.01 7.05 7.13
N ALA A 269 -13.58 8.15 7.63
CA ALA A 269 -12.80 9.24 8.23
C ALA A 269 -12.43 8.92 9.69
N ILE A 270 -11.82 7.77 9.89
CA ILE A 270 -11.34 7.28 11.18
C ILE A 270 -9.91 7.76 11.45
N ASP A 271 -9.55 7.90 12.71
CA ASP A 271 -8.19 8.23 13.12
C ASP A 271 -7.31 6.98 13.33
N ASP A 272 -6.00 7.19 13.47
CA ASP A 272 -5.01 6.12 13.63
C ASP A 272 -5.30 5.24 14.84
N GLU A 273 -5.80 5.82 15.94
CA GLU A 273 -6.08 5.05 17.16
C GLU A 273 -7.26 4.08 16.97
N VAL A 274 -8.21 4.41 16.10
CA VAL A 274 -9.28 3.48 15.73
C VAL A 274 -8.70 2.28 14.97
N ASN A 275 -7.81 2.52 14.00
CA ASN A 275 -7.11 1.47 13.29
C ASN A 275 -6.33 0.56 14.26
N ARG A 276 -5.54 1.15 15.17
CA ARG A 276 -4.76 0.42 16.17
C ARG A 276 -5.64 -0.36 17.15
N ARG A 277 -6.77 0.21 17.57
CA ARG A 277 -7.75 -0.45 18.44
C ARG A 277 -8.35 -1.68 17.77
N ASP A 278 -8.74 -1.59 16.50
CA ASP A 278 -9.32 -2.71 15.77
C ASP A 278 -8.32 -3.88 15.69
N ILE A 279 -7.05 -3.60 15.40
CA ILE A 279 -5.99 -4.62 15.34
C ILE A 279 -5.76 -5.26 16.72
N ARG A 280 -5.78 -4.47 17.82
CA ARG A 280 -5.73 -5.04 19.18
C ARG A 280 -6.89 -6.00 19.44
N GLN A 281 -8.11 -5.62 19.09
CA GLN A 281 -9.30 -6.47 19.26
C GLN A 281 -9.22 -7.74 18.43
N ILE A 282 -8.78 -7.65 17.17
CA ILE A 282 -8.57 -8.80 16.28
C ILE A 282 -7.52 -9.75 16.90
N LYS A 283 -6.46 -9.21 17.47
CA LYS A 283 -5.44 -10.01 18.17
C LYS A 283 -5.98 -10.66 19.44
N GLU A 284 -6.75 -9.93 20.25
CA GLU A 284 -7.35 -10.41 21.51
C GLU A 284 -8.31 -11.57 21.32
N ILE A 285 -9.05 -11.63 20.22
CA ILE A 285 -9.92 -12.77 19.88
C ILE A 285 -9.15 -13.98 19.36
N GLY A 286 -7.81 -13.93 19.32
CA GLY A 286 -6.92 -15.05 18.97
C GLY A 286 -6.56 -15.15 17.50
N CYS A 287 -6.78 -14.10 16.71
CA CYS A 287 -6.33 -14.07 15.32
C CYS A 287 -4.82 -13.90 15.20
N ASN A 288 -4.26 -14.47 14.12
CA ASN A 288 -2.86 -14.30 13.70
C ASN A 288 -2.76 -13.77 12.26
N PHE A 289 -3.90 -13.50 11.64
CA PHE A 289 -4.01 -13.10 10.24
C PHE A 289 -5.16 -12.12 10.04
N ILE A 290 -5.00 -11.20 9.07
CA ILE A 290 -6.04 -10.29 8.60
C ILE A 290 -6.02 -10.22 7.08
N ARG A 291 -7.19 -10.27 6.44
CA ARG A 291 -7.35 -9.83 5.07
C ARG A 291 -7.85 -8.38 5.08
N ILE A 292 -7.06 -7.50 4.50
CA ILE A 292 -7.35 -6.08 4.36
C ILE A 292 -8.19 -5.92 3.09
N SER A 293 -9.49 -6.11 3.23
CA SER A 293 -10.43 -6.14 2.11
C SER A 293 -11.10 -4.78 1.91
N HIS A 294 -11.31 -4.34 0.70
CA HIS A 294 -10.81 -4.86 -0.58
C HIS A 294 -9.92 -3.82 -1.24
N TYR A 295 -9.16 -3.05 -0.44
CA TYR A 295 -8.40 -1.87 -0.85
C TYR A 295 -7.30 -1.55 0.16
N PRO A 296 -6.23 -0.86 -0.25
CA PRO A 296 -5.18 -0.41 0.67
C PRO A 296 -5.76 0.41 1.83
N GLN A 297 -5.34 0.07 3.06
CA GLN A 297 -5.77 0.77 4.25
C GLN A 297 -4.64 1.61 4.83
N ASP A 298 -4.88 2.24 5.96
CA ASP A 298 -3.99 3.21 6.58
C ASP A 298 -2.69 2.59 7.09
N ASP A 299 -1.56 3.31 6.99
CA ASP A 299 -0.25 2.89 7.54
C ASP A 299 -0.35 2.54 9.03
N ALA A 300 -1.18 3.25 9.81
CA ALA A 300 -1.37 2.98 11.24
C ALA A 300 -1.95 1.60 11.52
N LEU A 301 -2.74 1.04 10.59
CA LEU A 301 -3.24 -0.34 10.66
C LEU A 301 -2.10 -1.33 10.45
N LEU A 302 -1.29 -1.12 9.41
CA LEU A 302 -0.16 -2.01 9.09
C LEU A 302 0.93 -1.94 10.16
N ASP A 303 1.23 -0.74 10.67
CA ASP A 303 2.10 -0.54 11.82
C ASP A 303 1.62 -1.36 13.04
N ALA A 304 0.31 -1.34 13.31
CA ALA A 304 -0.25 -2.14 14.39
C ALA A 304 -0.17 -3.65 14.13
N CYS A 305 -0.33 -4.09 12.87
CA CYS A 305 -0.12 -5.49 12.48
C CYS A 305 1.34 -5.93 12.68
N ASP A 306 2.30 -5.07 12.31
CA ASP A 306 3.73 -5.32 12.52
C ASP A 306 4.09 -5.46 14.00
N GLU A 307 3.56 -4.57 14.83
CA GLU A 307 3.86 -4.44 16.27
C GLU A 307 3.15 -5.51 17.12
N LEU A 308 1.92 -5.85 16.78
CA LEU A 308 1.10 -6.82 17.53
C LEU A 308 1.16 -8.24 16.98
N GLY A 309 1.75 -8.42 15.80
CA GLY A 309 1.92 -9.71 15.17
C GLY A 309 0.65 -10.24 14.52
N LEU A 310 0.23 -9.64 13.43
CA LEU A 310 -0.79 -10.18 12.52
C LEU A 310 -0.19 -10.25 11.12
N LEU A 311 -0.26 -11.42 10.48
CA LEU A 311 0.04 -11.53 9.06
C LEU A 311 -1.07 -10.86 8.25
N ALA A 312 -0.71 -10.19 7.15
CA ALA A 312 -1.65 -9.44 6.34
C ALA A 312 -1.65 -9.87 4.87
N TRP A 313 -2.84 -9.96 4.31
CA TRP A 313 -3.10 -9.97 2.87
C TRP A 313 -3.76 -8.64 2.52
N GLU A 314 -3.09 -7.83 1.71
CA GLU A 314 -3.60 -6.55 1.22
C GLU A 314 -3.88 -6.62 -0.27
N GLU A 315 -4.91 -5.90 -0.74
CA GLU A 315 -5.37 -6.00 -2.13
C GLU A 315 -5.83 -4.67 -2.71
N ILE A 316 -5.78 -4.54 -4.05
CA ILE A 316 -6.36 -3.42 -4.78
C ILE A 316 -7.83 -3.70 -5.13
N PRO A 317 -8.69 -2.67 -5.26
CA PRO A 317 -10.14 -2.81 -5.35
C PRO A 317 -10.66 -3.17 -6.76
N ILE A 318 -10.17 -4.22 -7.39
CA ILE A 318 -10.72 -4.78 -8.62
C ILE A 318 -11.72 -5.87 -8.23
N ILE A 319 -13.01 -5.56 -8.33
CA ILE A 319 -14.08 -6.38 -7.76
C ILE A 319 -15.13 -6.68 -8.82
N ASP A 320 -15.64 -7.91 -8.81
CA ASP A 320 -16.79 -8.43 -9.54
C ASP A 320 -16.68 -8.49 -11.07
N ILE A 321 -16.08 -7.50 -11.74
CA ILE A 321 -15.95 -7.44 -13.18
C ILE A 321 -14.78 -6.59 -13.65
N VAL A 322 -14.16 -6.98 -14.78
CA VAL A 322 -13.23 -6.14 -15.56
C VAL A 322 -14.02 -5.50 -16.71
N PRO A 323 -14.18 -4.15 -16.69
CA PRO A 323 -14.93 -3.46 -17.76
C PRO A 323 -14.10 -3.32 -19.03
N ASP A 324 -14.79 -2.99 -20.12
CA ASP A 324 -14.17 -2.56 -21.37
C ASP A 324 -14.09 -1.02 -21.41
N THR A 325 -13.23 -0.47 -20.57
CA THR A 325 -13.11 0.98 -20.40
C THR A 325 -11.67 1.40 -20.74
N PRO A 326 -11.47 2.34 -21.67
CA PRO A 326 -10.14 2.83 -22.01
C PRO A 326 -9.38 3.35 -20.78
N GLY A 327 -8.11 2.93 -20.62
CA GLY A 327 -7.26 3.34 -19.49
C GLY A 327 -7.50 2.58 -18.19
N TYR A 328 -8.48 1.69 -18.11
CA TYR A 328 -8.77 0.93 -16.90
C TYR A 328 -7.60 0.03 -16.47
N ASP A 329 -6.97 -0.65 -17.43
CA ASP A 329 -5.82 -1.52 -17.16
C ASP A 329 -4.62 -0.73 -16.61
N ASP A 330 -4.36 0.46 -17.16
CA ASP A 330 -3.28 1.35 -16.69
C ASP A 330 -3.56 1.88 -15.28
N HIS A 331 -4.81 2.22 -15.01
CA HIS A 331 -5.27 2.62 -13.68
C HIS A 331 -5.11 1.49 -12.65
N CYS A 332 -5.49 0.27 -12.99
CA CYS A 332 -5.32 -0.88 -12.10
C CYS A 332 -3.84 -1.17 -11.80
N GLU A 333 -2.98 -1.10 -12.83
CA GLU A 333 -1.54 -1.28 -12.64
C GLU A 333 -0.93 -0.17 -11.77
N MET A 334 -1.35 1.08 -11.96
CA MET A 334 -0.92 2.21 -11.11
C MET A 334 -1.28 1.94 -9.64
N ASN A 335 -2.54 1.58 -9.35
CA ASN A 335 -2.98 1.28 -7.98
C ASN A 335 -2.19 0.12 -7.35
N LEU A 336 -1.85 -0.90 -8.15
CA LEU A 336 -1.03 -2.02 -7.67
C LEU A 336 0.38 -1.57 -7.28
N VAL A 337 1.02 -0.75 -8.12
CA VAL A 337 2.36 -0.23 -7.85
C VAL A 337 2.35 0.70 -6.63
N GLU A 338 1.35 1.57 -6.50
CA GLU A 338 1.17 2.44 -5.34
C GLU A 338 1.07 1.61 -4.05
N MET A 339 0.17 0.63 -4.00
CA MET A 339 -0.01 -0.24 -2.84
C MET A 339 1.31 -0.92 -2.46
N ILE A 340 1.96 -1.59 -3.42
CA ILE A 340 3.19 -2.33 -3.14
C ILE A 340 4.31 -1.40 -2.66
N ARG A 341 4.54 -0.27 -3.33
CA ARG A 341 5.64 0.63 -2.99
C ARG A 341 5.43 1.38 -1.68
N GLN A 342 4.20 1.78 -1.37
CA GLN A 342 3.88 2.47 -0.12
C GLN A 342 4.03 1.53 1.08
N HIS A 343 3.57 0.30 0.96
CA HIS A 343 3.53 -0.66 2.05
C HIS A 343 4.64 -1.73 2.01
N TYR A 344 5.62 -1.57 1.11
CA TYR A 344 6.71 -2.53 0.90
C TYR A 344 7.44 -2.93 2.18
N ASN A 345 7.69 -1.96 3.08
CA ASN A 345 8.53 -2.14 4.25
C ASN A 345 7.83 -2.86 5.42
N HIS A 346 6.52 -3.10 5.35
CA HIS A 346 5.78 -3.77 6.42
C HIS A 346 6.07 -5.29 6.45
N PRO A 347 6.68 -5.82 7.53
CA PRO A 347 6.93 -7.26 7.66
C PRO A 347 5.67 -8.08 7.81
N CYS A 348 4.56 -7.54 8.28
CA CYS A 348 3.30 -8.24 8.40
C CYS A 348 2.72 -8.70 7.06
N ILE A 349 2.96 -7.97 5.97
CA ILE A 349 2.39 -8.30 4.66
C ILE A 349 3.05 -9.57 4.12
N MET A 350 2.22 -10.57 3.85
CA MET A 350 2.63 -11.86 3.29
C MET A 350 2.15 -12.08 1.85
N ALA A 351 1.09 -11.38 1.45
CA ALA A 351 0.46 -11.55 0.15
C ALA A 351 -0.09 -10.22 -0.40
N TRP A 352 0.09 -10.03 -1.70
CA TRP A 352 -0.49 -8.94 -2.48
C TRP A 352 -1.65 -9.44 -3.31
N GLY A 353 -2.84 -8.87 -3.10
CA GLY A 353 -4.05 -9.20 -3.84
C GLY A 353 -4.35 -8.21 -4.97
N TYR A 354 -4.95 -8.67 -6.05
CA TYR A 354 -5.30 -7.78 -7.16
C TYR A 354 -6.68 -8.01 -7.77
N MET A 355 -7.43 -9.05 -7.39
CA MET A 355 -8.80 -9.29 -7.87
C MET A 355 -9.63 -10.02 -6.82
N ASN A 356 -10.86 -9.56 -6.62
CA ASN A 356 -11.85 -10.22 -5.79
C ASN A 356 -13.11 -10.55 -6.61
N GLU A 357 -13.51 -11.83 -6.60
CA GLU A 357 -14.76 -12.32 -7.18
C GLU A 357 -15.04 -11.84 -8.62
N ILE A 358 -13.99 -11.68 -9.40
CA ILE A 358 -13.94 -10.92 -10.64
C ILE A 358 -14.91 -11.38 -11.76
N LEU A 359 -15.56 -12.51 -11.59
CA LEU A 359 -16.58 -13.03 -12.52
C LEU A 359 -17.98 -13.06 -11.92
N LEU A 360 -18.20 -12.44 -10.75
CA LEU A 360 -19.47 -12.52 -10.02
C LEU A 360 -20.64 -11.99 -10.85
N ILE A 361 -20.47 -10.88 -11.55
CA ILE A 361 -21.51 -10.29 -12.42
C ILE A 361 -21.19 -10.44 -13.90
N ALA A 362 -20.25 -11.35 -14.26
CA ALA A 362 -19.92 -11.63 -15.64
C ALA A 362 -21.07 -12.38 -16.35
N PRO A 363 -21.20 -12.24 -17.69
CA PRO A 363 -22.06 -13.10 -18.47
C PRO A 363 -21.70 -14.58 -18.28
N THR A 364 -22.70 -15.45 -18.30
CA THR A 364 -22.46 -16.91 -18.25
C THR A 364 -21.80 -17.41 -19.55
N PRO A 365 -21.09 -18.57 -19.52
CA PRO A 365 -20.34 -19.09 -20.67
C PRO A 365 -21.16 -19.34 -21.95
N ASP A 366 -22.49 -19.46 -21.82
CA ASP A 366 -23.40 -19.60 -22.95
C ASP A 366 -23.72 -18.28 -23.68
N LYS A 367 -23.35 -17.16 -23.12
CA LYS A 367 -23.60 -15.84 -23.68
C LYS A 367 -22.52 -15.42 -24.68
N PRO A 368 -22.90 -14.71 -25.76
CA PRO A 368 -21.96 -14.28 -26.81
C PRO A 368 -20.89 -13.33 -26.31
N GLU A 369 -21.12 -12.60 -25.21
CA GLU A 369 -20.18 -11.66 -24.60
C GLU A 369 -19.10 -12.34 -23.75
N TRP A 370 -19.33 -13.59 -23.33
CA TRP A 370 -18.44 -14.32 -22.44
C TRP A 370 -16.97 -14.38 -22.89
N PRO A 371 -16.66 -14.75 -24.15
CA PRO A 371 -15.27 -14.83 -24.58
C PRO A 371 -14.51 -13.51 -24.40
N ALA A 372 -15.14 -12.38 -24.72
CA ALA A 372 -14.53 -11.07 -24.61
C ALA A 372 -14.28 -10.69 -23.14
N VAL A 373 -15.23 -10.96 -22.24
CA VAL A 373 -15.08 -10.71 -20.78
C VAL A 373 -13.99 -11.59 -20.20
N ARG A 374 -14.01 -12.88 -20.50
CA ARG A 374 -12.98 -13.84 -20.06
C ARG A 374 -11.58 -13.40 -20.50
N ASP A 375 -11.39 -13.15 -21.79
CA ASP A 375 -10.09 -12.84 -22.36
C ASP A 375 -9.53 -11.53 -21.82
N ARG A 376 -10.37 -10.53 -21.61
CA ARG A 376 -10.00 -9.26 -20.98
C ARG A 376 -9.58 -9.45 -19.52
N THR A 377 -10.35 -10.25 -18.76
CA THR A 377 -10.03 -10.57 -17.36
C THR A 377 -8.68 -11.28 -17.25
N VAL A 378 -8.45 -12.30 -18.08
CA VAL A 378 -7.17 -13.04 -18.11
C VAL A 378 -6.02 -12.12 -18.49
N LYS A 379 -6.18 -11.28 -19.50
CA LYS A 379 -5.15 -10.35 -19.96
C LYS A 379 -4.75 -9.35 -18.85
N LEU A 380 -5.74 -8.77 -18.18
CA LEU A 380 -5.46 -7.86 -17.06
C LEU A 380 -4.77 -8.59 -15.90
N ALA A 381 -5.26 -9.78 -15.51
CA ALA A 381 -4.64 -10.56 -14.46
C ALA A 381 -3.17 -10.91 -14.77
N GLN A 382 -2.86 -11.33 -16.00
CA GLN A 382 -1.47 -11.60 -16.43
C GLN A 382 -0.60 -10.33 -16.38
N ARG A 383 -1.14 -9.18 -16.78
CA ARG A 383 -0.43 -7.90 -16.72
C ARG A 383 -0.09 -7.53 -15.27
N LEU A 384 -1.07 -7.63 -14.36
CA LEU A 384 -0.92 -7.32 -12.95
C LEU A 384 0.02 -8.30 -12.25
N GLU A 385 -0.08 -9.60 -12.53
CA GLU A 385 0.84 -10.61 -11.99
C GLU A 385 2.28 -10.35 -12.38
N LYS A 386 2.53 -10.07 -13.67
CA LYS A 386 3.87 -9.70 -14.13
C LYS A 386 4.39 -8.46 -13.41
N ARG A 387 3.57 -7.41 -13.31
CA ARG A 387 3.96 -6.17 -12.66
C ARG A 387 4.23 -6.35 -11.18
N LEU A 388 3.40 -7.11 -10.47
CA LEU A 388 3.58 -7.44 -9.06
C LEU A 388 4.95 -8.11 -8.83
N LYS A 389 5.33 -9.09 -9.65
CA LYS A 389 6.62 -9.78 -9.52
C LYS A 389 7.83 -8.89 -9.83
N GLU A 390 7.66 -7.88 -10.69
CA GLU A 390 8.67 -6.86 -10.95
C GLU A 390 8.86 -5.91 -9.75
N GLU A 391 7.78 -5.58 -9.03
CA GLU A 391 7.83 -4.73 -7.84
C GLU A 391 8.27 -5.50 -6.59
N ASP A 392 7.73 -6.69 -6.37
CA ASP A 392 8.06 -7.53 -5.22
C ASP A 392 7.98 -9.02 -5.54
N SER A 393 9.11 -9.66 -5.71
CA SER A 393 9.23 -11.11 -5.91
C SER A 393 9.31 -11.90 -4.60
N SER A 394 9.34 -11.24 -3.45
CA SER A 394 9.51 -11.89 -2.14
C SER A 394 8.20 -12.32 -1.48
N ARG A 395 7.08 -11.73 -1.90
CA ARG A 395 5.75 -12.05 -1.42
C ARG A 395 4.93 -12.74 -2.50
N VAL A 396 3.94 -13.53 -2.07
CA VAL A 396 3.04 -14.21 -3.00
C VAL A 396 1.97 -13.26 -3.54
N SER A 397 1.56 -13.53 -4.76
CA SER A 397 0.35 -12.96 -5.33
C SER A 397 -0.88 -13.81 -4.98
N VAL A 398 -2.03 -13.17 -4.81
CA VAL A 398 -3.27 -13.85 -4.47
C VAL A 398 -4.47 -13.22 -5.18
N MET A 399 -5.38 -14.07 -5.65
CA MET A 399 -6.71 -13.66 -6.12
C MET A 399 -7.76 -14.34 -5.26
N ALA A 400 -8.84 -13.62 -4.94
CA ALA A 400 -10.01 -14.20 -4.27
C ALA A 400 -11.08 -14.57 -5.29
N PHE A 401 -11.56 -15.82 -5.22
CA PHE A 401 -12.60 -16.36 -6.05
C PHE A 401 -13.87 -16.61 -5.22
N HIS A 402 -15.04 -16.52 -5.85
CA HIS A 402 -16.28 -17.07 -5.27
C HIS A 402 -16.46 -18.54 -5.68
N GLY A 403 -17.33 -19.28 -5.02
CA GLY A 403 -17.55 -20.72 -5.24
C GLY A 403 -18.21 -21.09 -6.58
N SER A 404 -17.65 -20.64 -7.70
CA SER A 404 -18.14 -20.91 -9.06
C SER A 404 -17.13 -21.66 -9.90
N ASP A 405 -17.60 -22.64 -10.69
CA ASP A 405 -16.78 -23.37 -11.68
C ASP A 405 -16.27 -22.50 -12.83
N LEU A 406 -16.76 -21.26 -12.95
CA LEU A 406 -16.30 -20.30 -13.97
C LEU A 406 -14.79 -20.04 -13.89
N TYR A 407 -14.21 -20.07 -12.71
CA TYR A 407 -12.77 -19.84 -12.53
C TYR A 407 -11.89 -20.91 -13.15
N ASN A 408 -12.40 -22.12 -13.33
CA ASN A 408 -11.71 -23.17 -14.08
C ASN A 408 -11.51 -22.78 -15.55
N THR A 409 -12.34 -21.90 -16.09
CA THR A 409 -12.27 -21.46 -17.49
C THR A 409 -11.26 -20.35 -17.74
N ILE A 410 -10.85 -19.60 -16.69
CA ILE A 410 -9.84 -18.54 -16.79
C ILE A 410 -8.47 -19.01 -16.28
N GLY A 411 -8.38 -20.22 -15.73
CA GLY A 411 -7.18 -20.78 -15.15
C GLY A 411 -6.90 -20.20 -13.75
N LEU A 412 -7.00 -21.03 -12.72
CA LEU A 412 -6.67 -20.67 -11.35
C LEU A 412 -5.17 -20.33 -11.13
N ALA A 413 -4.34 -20.59 -12.14
CA ALA A 413 -2.89 -20.45 -12.10
C ALA A 413 -2.39 -19.03 -12.47
N LEU A 414 -3.23 -18.01 -12.42
CA LEU A 414 -2.81 -16.64 -12.73
C LEU A 414 -2.01 -15.98 -11.59
N GLY A 415 -2.20 -16.44 -10.34
CA GLY A 415 -1.43 -16.01 -9.17
C GLY A 415 -0.74 -17.18 -8.49
N ASP A 416 0.11 -16.91 -7.50
CA ASP A 416 0.79 -17.94 -6.71
C ASP A 416 -0.21 -18.73 -5.84
N VAL A 417 -1.22 -18.05 -5.31
CA VAL A 417 -2.21 -18.60 -4.36
C VAL A 417 -3.62 -18.22 -4.79
N ALA A 418 -4.54 -19.19 -4.70
CA ALA A 418 -5.97 -18.98 -4.87
C ALA A 418 -6.66 -18.88 -3.50
N GLY A 419 -7.30 -17.76 -3.23
CA GLY A 419 -8.22 -17.59 -2.11
C GLY A 419 -9.65 -17.91 -2.53
N TRP A 420 -10.45 -18.53 -1.65
CA TRP A 420 -11.85 -18.85 -1.93
C TRP A 420 -12.76 -18.18 -0.92
N ASN A 421 -13.68 -17.33 -1.41
CA ASN A 421 -14.78 -16.81 -0.62
C ASN A 421 -15.88 -17.85 -0.60
N LEU A 422 -16.04 -18.54 0.52
CA LEU A 422 -17.05 -19.58 0.72
C LEU A 422 -18.08 -19.09 1.74
N TYR A 423 -19.35 -19.20 1.38
CA TYR A 423 -20.44 -18.56 2.12
C TYR A 423 -21.46 -19.57 2.68
N GLN A 424 -21.01 -20.79 2.99
CA GLN A 424 -21.86 -21.79 3.65
C GLN A 424 -22.35 -21.27 4.98
N GLY A 425 -23.66 -21.31 5.19
CA GLY A 425 -24.27 -20.75 6.40
C GLY A 425 -24.49 -19.25 6.40
N TRP A 426 -24.06 -18.52 5.36
CA TRP A 426 -24.30 -17.08 5.19
C TRP A 426 -25.36 -16.79 4.13
N TYR A 427 -25.06 -16.99 2.84
CA TYR A 427 -26.04 -16.78 1.76
C TYR A 427 -26.88 -18.03 1.45
N PHE A 428 -26.34 -19.21 1.66
CA PHE A 428 -26.97 -20.49 1.29
C PHE A 428 -27.48 -21.27 2.52
N GLY A 429 -27.79 -20.59 3.54
CA GLY A 429 -28.18 -20.72 4.78
C GLY A 429 -28.55 -21.65 5.67
N GLU A 430 -29.41 -22.37 5.54
CA GLU A 430 -30.21 -22.94 6.60
C GLU A 430 -29.92 -24.39 6.97
N LEU A 431 -28.84 -24.96 6.54
CA LEU A 431 -28.55 -26.34 6.91
C LEU A 431 -27.51 -26.36 8.04
N PRO A 432 -27.92 -26.70 9.28
CA PRO A 432 -27.04 -26.75 10.46
C PRO A 432 -25.79 -27.64 10.29
N HIS A 433 -25.79 -28.48 9.26
CA HIS A 433 -24.73 -29.46 8.99
C HIS A 433 -23.69 -28.99 7.94
N ARG A 434 -23.89 -27.82 7.29
CA ARG A 434 -22.93 -27.32 6.29
C ARG A 434 -21.91 -26.33 6.82
N SER A 435 -22.07 -25.87 8.05
CA SER A 435 -21.09 -25.02 8.74
C SER A 435 -19.96 -25.82 9.39
N GLU A 436 -20.01 -27.14 9.36
CA GLU A 436 -19.02 -28.05 9.95
C GLU A 436 -18.09 -28.69 8.90
N GLU A 437 -18.33 -28.51 7.60
CA GLU A 437 -17.46 -28.92 6.49
C GLU A 437 -16.53 -27.75 6.07
#